data_e73e351a144add3a12e6d23e4f023d6c
#
_entry.id   e73e351a144add3a12e6d23e4f023d6c
#
_cell.length_a   1.000
_cell.length_b   1.000
_cell.length_c   1.000
_cell.angle_alpha   90.00
_cell.angle_beta   90.00
_cell.angle_gamma   90.00
#
_symmetry.space_group_name_H-M   'P 1'
#
loop_
_entity.id
_entity.type
_entity.pdbx_description
1 polymer ?
#
loop_
_entity_poly.entity_id
_entity_poly.type
_entity_poly.pdbx_seq_one_letter_code
_entity_poly.pdbx_strand_id
1 'polypeptide(L)'
;MRKLFVMRLLVLAVFSLAARAQSAPGYKVVRTWKLGGNGGWDYITVDGEGRRLFIARSDRVMVVDEDSGKLLAEIPDTPGVHGVALTPEFGRGFISDGGEDMVTIFDLKSLKPLSKVKVGTRPDAIVYDPFTKRVFTFNARSHDTTALDAAKGEVVGKIDLGGKPEFAASDEKGTMFVNIEDTSELVAFDPQKLVVKSRWKMAGCEEPTGLALDKKNRRLFAGCGGNKKMAIVDADSGKVIAMPDIGDGCDANAFDADQKLAFASAGDGTITVIREDTPDKFSVAETVKTQDHARTMALDPKTHELFTVTAKVLPERKVEPDTFVVLVVGKSK
;
A
#
# COMPACT_ATOMS: atom_id res chain seq x y z
N MET A 1 -79.55 -1.49 -29.04
CA MET A 1 -78.24 -0.76 -28.82
C MET A 1 -77.38 -1.56 -27.83
N ARG A 2 -76.49 -2.39 -28.35
CA ARG A 2 -75.55 -3.20 -27.53
C ARG A 2 -74.25 -2.44 -27.38
N LYS A 3 -73.87 -2.08 -26.14
CA LYS A 3 -72.57 -1.47 -25.83
C LYS A 3 -71.53 -2.58 -25.65
N LEU A 4 -70.54 -2.66 -26.56
CA LEU A 4 -69.36 -3.49 -26.42
C LEU A 4 -68.40 -2.84 -25.39
N PHE A 5 -68.12 -3.59 -24.31
CA PHE A 5 -67.07 -3.26 -23.35
C PHE A 5 -65.76 -3.90 -23.84
N VAL A 6 -64.79 -3.10 -24.29
CA VAL A 6 -63.44 -3.55 -24.65
C VAL A 6 -62.58 -3.45 -23.41
N MET A 7 -62.28 -4.58 -22.79
CA MET A 7 -61.36 -4.70 -21.65
C MET A 7 -59.91 -4.77 -22.20
N ARG A 8 -59.15 -3.68 -22.03
CA ARG A 8 -57.74 -3.65 -22.34
C ARG A 8 -56.96 -4.36 -21.21
N LEU A 9 -56.41 -5.54 -21.49
CA LEU A 9 -55.43 -6.21 -20.62
C LEU A 9 -54.11 -5.46 -20.70
N LEU A 10 -53.71 -4.83 -19.60
CA LEU A 10 -52.36 -4.26 -19.44
C LEU A 10 -51.41 -5.41 -18.98
N VAL A 11 -50.58 -5.91 -19.88
CA VAL A 11 -49.55 -6.87 -19.53
C VAL A 11 -48.36 -6.07 -18.96
N LEU A 12 -48.19 -6.07 -17.63
CA LEU A 12 -46.97 -5.60 -16.97
C LEU A 12 -45.87 -6.63 -17.20
N ALA A 13 -44.95 -6.34 -18.10
CA ALA A 13 -43.68 -7.07 -18.21
C ALA A 13 -42.77 -6.70 -17.03
N VAL A 14 -42.71 -7.57 -16.03
CA VAL A 14 -41.75 -7.48 -14.95
C VAL A 14 -40.37 -7.93 -15.50
N PHE A 15 -39.55 -6.99 -15.89
CA PHE A 15 -38.13 -7.26 -16.17
C PHE A 15 -37.41 -7.51 -14.84
N SER A 16 -37.24 -8.74 -14.44
CA SER A 16 -36.32 -9.14 -13.38
C SER A 16 -34.91 -8.96 -13.89
N LEU A 17 -34.26 -7.87 -13.49
CA LEU A 17 -32.79 -7.75 -13.60
C LEU A 17 -32.17 -8.82 -12.66
N ALA A 18 -31.86 -9.98 -13.20
CA ALA A 18 -31.02 -10.94 -12.53
C ALA A 18 -29.64 -10.28 -12.41
N ALA A 19 -29.28 -9.81 -11.22
CA ALA A 19 -27.92 -9.39 -10.90
C ALA A 19 -27.02 -10.63 -11.14
N ARG A 20 -26.28 -10.64 -12.26
CA ARG A 20 -25.25 -11.67 -12.50
C ARG A 20 -24.24 -11.50 -11.35
N ALA A 21 -24.13 -12.50 -10.50
CA ALA A 21 -23.04 -12.60 -9.56
C ALA A 21 -21.75 -12.58 -10.37
N GLN A 22 -20.97 -11.53 -10.22
CA GLN A 22 -19.71 -11.38 -10.93
C GLN A 22 -18.74 -12.39 -10.34
N SER A 23 -18.09 -13.21 -11.17
CA SER A 23 -17.16 -14.25 -10.72
C SER A 23 -16.02 -13.65 -9.91
N ALA A 24 -15.49 -14.45 -8.96
CA ALA A 24 -14.27 -14.10 -8.22
C ALA A 24 -13.14 -13.83 -9.20
N PRO A 25 -12.23 -12.86 -8.90
CA PRO A 25 -11.09 -12.53 -9.76
C PRO A 25 -10.11 -13.69 -10.01
N GLY A 26 -10.06 -14.67 -9.10
CA GLY A 26 -9.26 -15.91 -9.23
C GLY A 26 -7.80 -15.74 -8.88
N TYR A 27 -7.50 -14.84 -7.93
CA TYR A 27 -6.14 -14.69 -7.39
C TYR A 27 -5.77 -15.87 -6.49
N LYS A 28 -4.52 -16.28 -6.54
CA LYS A 28 -3.92 -17.28 -5.66
C LYS A 28 -2.41 -17.12 -5.61
N VAL A 29 -1.75 -17.76 -4.66
CA VAL A 29 -0.29 -17.92 -4.67
C VAL A 29 0.08 -18.77 -5.89
N VAL A 30 0.75 -18.17 -6.87
CA VAL A 30 1.17 -18.82 -8.13
C VAL A 30 2.63 -19.22 -8.13
N ARG A 31 3.46 -18.54 -7.33
CA ARG A 31 4.89 -18.85 -7.15
C ARG A 31 5.30 -18.54 -5.72
N THR A 32 6.34 -19.25 -5.25
CA THR A 32 7.01 -18.99 -3.97
C THR A 32 8.50 -19.03 -4.20
N TRP A 33 9.20 -17.95 -3.83
CA TRP A 33 10.65 -17.87 -3.90
C TRP A 33 11.25 -17.94 -2.52
N LYS A 34 12.15 -18.92 -2.31
CA LYS A 34 12.85 -19.10 -1.05
C LYS A 34 14.14 -18.26 -1.09
N LEU A 35 14.17 -17.20 -0.31
CA LEU A 35 15.35 -16.31 -0.22
C LEU A 35 16.21 -16.61 1.01
N GLY A 36 15.61 -17.12 2.07
CA GLY A 36 16.33 -17.48 3.31
C GLY A 36 16.92 -16.27 4.04
N GLY A 37 17.99 -16.52 4.77
CA GLY A 37 18.72 -15.52 5.56
C GLY A 37 18.02 -15.14 6.87
N ASN A 38 18.69 -14.27 7.64
CA ASN A 38 18.27 -13.85 8.97
C ASN A 38 17.54 -12.48 8.93
N GLY A 39 16.83 -12.16 10.02
CA GLY A 39 16.20 -10.87 10.27
C GLY A 39 14.72 -10.83 9.90
N GLY A 40 14.05 -9.80 10.39
CA GLY A 40 12.68 -9.49 10.08
C GLY A 40 12.53 -8.89 8.67
N TRP A 41 11.33 -8.45 8.35
CA TRP A 41 11.00 -7.80 7.08
C TRP A 41 10.00 -6.69 7.31
N ASP A 42 9.88 -5.81 6.31
CA ASP A 42 8.89 -4.77 6.26
C ASP A 42 8.43 -4.51 4.82
N TYR A 43 8.34 -3.27 4.37
CA TYR A 43 7.77 -2.93 3.08
C TYR A 43 8.51 -3.54 1.88
N ILE A 44 7.75 -3.71 0.81
CA ILE A 44 8.22 -4.11 -0.51
C ILE A 44 7.95 -2.96 -1.47
N THR A 45 8.92 -2.67 -2.34
CA THR A 45 8.75 -1.71 -3.43
C THR A 45 9.01 -2.38 -4.77
N VAL A 46 8.07 -2.25 -5.70
CA VAL A 46 8.19 -2.74 -7.08
C VAL A 46 8.86 -1.68 -7.96
N ASP A 47 9.93 -2.05 -8.64
CA ASP A 47 10.50 -1.32 -9.78
C ASP A 47 10.05 -2.00 -11.06
N GLY A 48 8.85 -1.72 -11.51
CA GLY A 48 8.25 -2.39 -12.67
C GLY A 48 8.96 -2.13 -14.00
N GLU A 49 9.78 -1.07 -14.13
CA GLU A 49 10.61 -0.82 -15.31
C GLU A 49 11.91 -1.62 -15.26
N GLY A 50 12.57 -1.63 -14.11
CA GLY A 50 13.80 -2.40 -13.87
C GLY A 50 13.55 -3.87 -13.57
N ARG A 51 12.28 -4.32 -13.46
CA ARG A 51 11.87 -5.68 -13.10
C ARG A 51 12.56 -6.15 -11.81
N ARG A 52 12.45 -5.33 -10.75
CA ARG A 52 13.10 -5.60 -9.46
C ARG A 52 12.13 -5.36 -8.30
N LEU A 53 12.30 -6.16 -7.28
CA LEU A 53 11.69 -5.95 -5.97
C LEU A 53 12.76 -5.45 -4.99
N PHE A 54 12.47 -4.39 -4.27
CA PHE A 54 13.25 -3.92 -3.14
C PHE A 54 12.53 -4.32 -1.86
N ILE A 55 13.17 -5.14 -1.03
CA ILE A 55 12.54 -5.73 0.16
C ILE A 55 13.35 -5.32 1.39
N ALA A 56 12.71 -4.62 2.32
CA ALA A 56 13.31 -4.23 3.59
C ALA A 56 13.57 -5.46 4.48
N ARG A 57 14.80 -5.60 4.98
CA ARG A 57 15.25 -6.75 5.79
C ARG A 57 16.12 -6.31 6.97
N SER A 58 15.51 -5.88 8.06
CA SER A 58 16.17 -5.47 9.31
C SER A 58 17.28 -4.44 9.16
N ASP A 59 18.41 -4.77 8.54
CA ASP A 59 19.64 -3.98 8.44
C ASP A 59 20.14 -3.79 7.00
N ARG A 60 19.36 -4.25 6.04
CA ARG A 60 19.66 -4.19 4.60
C ARG A 60 18.42 -4.19 3.74
N VAL A 61 18.56 -3.82 2.49
CA VAL A 61 17.52 -4.01 1.47
C VAL A 61 17.95 -5.11 0.52
N MET A 62 17.14 -6.17 0.38
CA MET A 62 17.33 -7.19 -0.65
C MET A 62 16.76 -6.68 -1.97
N VAL A 63 17.52 -6.80 -3.06
CA VAL A 63 17.07 -6.52 -4.42
C VAL A 63 16.92 -7.83 -5.17
N VAL A 64 15.69 -8.13 -5.59
CA VAL A 64 15.31 -9.42 -6.17
C VAL A 64 14.78 -9.22 -7.57
N ASP A 65 15.16 -10.08 -8.49
CA ASP A 65 14.59 -10.13 -9.85
C ASP A 65 13.11 -10.53 -9.80
N GLU A 66 12.27 -9.68 -10.35
CA GLU A 66 10.80 -9.80 -10.24
C GLU A 66 10.22 -10.96 -11.03
N ASP A 67 10.93 -11.48 -12.04
CA ASP A 67 10.45 -12.58 -12.88
C ASP A 67 10.86 -13.95 -12.32
N SER A 68 12.10 -14.04 -11.85
CA SER A 68 12.72 -15.32 -11.43
C SER A 68 12.81 -15.50 -9.91
N GLY A 69 12.69 -14.42 -9.12
CA GLY A 69 12.93 -14.47 -7.68
C GLY A 69 14.42 -14.58 -7.29
N LYS A 70 15.34 -14.38 -8.25
CA LYS A 70 16.78 -14.43 -7.97
C LYS A 70 17.22 -13.19 -7.19
N LEU A 71 17.97 -13.39 -6.11
CA LEU A 71 18.66 -12.30 -5.42
C LEU A 71 19.71 -11.67 -6.36
N LEU A 72 19.56 -10.40 -6.66
CA LEU A 72 20.47 -9.63 -7.53
C LEU A 72 21.55 -8.91 -6.71
N ALA A 73 21.17 -8.32 -5.58
CA ALA A 73 22.06 -7.57 -4.70
C ALA A 73 21.45 -7.41 -3.30
N GLU A 74 22.30 -6.98 -2.37
CA GLU A 74 21.87 -6.42 -1.09
C GLU A 74 22.48 -5.02 -0.94
N ILE A 75 21.67 -4.05 -0.46
CA ILE A 75 22.11 -2.72 -0.08
C ILE A 75 22.30 -2.75 1.43
N PRO A 76 23.55 -2.76 1.94
CA PRO A 76 23.87 -2.89 3.35
C PRO A 76 23.72 -1.56 4.11
N ASP A 77 23.98 -1.62 5.42
CA ASP A 77 24.08 -0.48 6.32
C ASP A 77 22.81 0.39 6.40
N THR A 78 21.66 -0.29 6.45
CA THR A 78 20.34 0.34 6.60
C THR A 78 19.64 -0.16 7.88
N PRO A 79 20.15 0.17 9.08
CA PRO A 79 19.67 -0.39 10.34
C PRO A 79 18.22 0.03 10.63
N GLY A 80 17.38 -0.98 10.92
CA GLY A 80 15.96 -0.76 11.14
C GLY A 80 15.24 -0.25 9.90
N VAL A 81 15.66 -0.73 8.72
CA VAL A 81 15.02 -0.33 7.45
C VAL A 81 13.55 -0.69 7.44
N HIS A 82 12.72 0.25 6.99
CA HIS A 82 11.29 0.06 6.80
C HIS A 82 10.91 0.07 5.31
N GLY A 83 11.22 1.12 4.55
CA GLY A 83 10.73 1.28 3.19
C GLY A 83 11.77 1.80 2.20
N VAL A 84 11.42 1.71 0.91
CA VAL A 84 12.23 2.22 -0.21
C VAL A 84 11.34 3.03 -1.14
N ALA A 85 11.77 4.25 -1.48
CA ALA A 85 11.18 5.06 -2.54
C ALA A 85 12.14 5.16 -3.71
N LEU A 86 11.63 5.01 -4.93
CA LEU A 86 12.42 5.07 -6.15
C LEU A 86 12.12 6.36 -6.91
N THR A 87 13.17 6.99 -7.45
CA THR A 87 13.10 8.20 -8.26
C THR A 87 13.84 7.98 -9.57
N PRO A 88 13.28 7.20 -10.52
CA PRO A 88 13.95 6.75 -11.73
C PRO A 88 14.50 7.90 -12.58
N GLU A 89 13.78 9.01 -12.67
CA GLU A 89 14.19 10.20 -13.41
C GLU A 89 15.48 10.85 -12.89
N PHE A 90 15.83 10.60 -11.62
CA PHE A 90 17.08 11.07 -11.00
C PHE A 90 18.10 9.94 -10.82
N GLY A 91 17.77 8.72 -11.22
CA GLY A 91 18.61 7.54 -11.07
C GLY A 91 18.90 7.21 -9.60
N ARG A 92 18.02 7.53 -8.66
CA ARG A 92 18.21 7.36 -7.22
C ARG A 92 17.12 6.54 -6.56
N GLY A 93 17.49 5.91 -5.45
CA GLY A 93 16.56 5.35 -4.48
C GLY A 93 16.84 5.88 -3.09
N PHE A 94 15.82 5.86 -2.24
CA PHE A 94 15.83 6.40 -0.88
C PHE A 94 15.29 5.33 0.06
N ILE A 95 16.01 5.06 1.14
CA ILE A 95 15.68 4.02 2.13
C ILE A 95 15.45 4.70 3.47
N SER A 96 14.34 4.42 4.13
CA SER A 96 14.07 4.88 5.50
C SER A 96 14.76 3.98 6.51
N ASP A 97 15.74 4.53 7.24
CA ASP A 97 16.52 3.82 8.25
C ASP A 97 16.03 4.22 9.66
N GLY A 98 14.97 3.53 10.11
CA GLY A 98 14.30 3.84 11.38
C GLY A 98 15.17 3.67 12.63
N GLY A 99 16.24 2.86 12.54
CA GLY A 99 17.19 2.65 13.63
C GLY A 99 18.20 3.79 13.84
N GLU A 100 18.37 4.67 12.84
CA GLU A 100 19.33 5.78 12.88
C GLU A 100 18.71 7.16 12.71
N ASP A 101 17.41 7.28 12.48
CA ASP A 101 16.71 8.52 12.11
C ASP A 101 17.26 9.14 10.82
N MET A 102 17.60 8.31 9.84
CA MET A 102 18.25 8.71 8.60
C MET A 102 17.47 8.22 7.38
N VAL A 103 17.83 8.78 6.22
CA VAL A 103 17.51 8.22 4.90
C VAL A 103 18.82 7.90 4.21
N THR A 104 19.01 6.65 3.80
CA THR A 104 20.09 6.25 2.91
C THR A 104 19.68 6.51 1.47
N ILE A 105 20.48 7.28 0.75
CA ILE A 105 20.32 7.54 -0.70
C ILE A 105 21.28 6.63 -1.45
N PHE A 106 20.77 5.93 -2.47
CA PHE A 106 21.60 5.04 -3.29
C PHE A 106 21.41 5.28 -4.79
N ASP A 107 22.41 4.90 -5.57
CA ASP A 107 22.36 4.91 -7.03
C ASP A 107 21.51 3.72 -7.54
N LEU A 108 20.44 4.01 -8.27
CA LEU A 108 19.47 3.00 -8.70
C LEU A 108 20.03 1.99 -9.70
N LYS A 109 21.09 2.33 -10.43
CA LYS A 109 21.73 1.45 -11.41
C LYS A 109 22.73 0.51 -10.77
N SER A 110 23.64 1.07 -9.96
CA SER A 110 24.73 0.31 -9.33
C SER A 110 24.33 -0.30 -7.99
N LEU A 111 23.20 0.16 -7.40
CA LEU A 111 22.67 -0.22 -6.08
C LEU A 111 23.64 0.12 -4.93
N LYS A 112 24.56 1.06 -5.14
CA LYS A 112 25.54 1.48 -4.14
C LYS A 112 25.03 2.66 -3.33
N PRO A 113 25.18 2.66 -1.99
CA PRO A 113 24.90 3.84 -1.18
C PRO A 113 25.72 5.04 -1.65
N LEU A 114 25.11 6.21 -1.68
CA LEU A 114 25.72 7.49 -2.05
C LEU A 114 25.93 8.39 -0.82
N SER A 115 24.91 8.52 0.01
CA SER A 115 24.91 9.38 1.21
C SER A 115 23.81 8.99 2.19
N LYS A 116 23.90 9.52 3.42
CA LYS A 116 22.82 9.48 4.41
C LYS A 116 22.39 10.89 4.80
N VAL A 117 21.11 11.09 5.03
CA VAL A 117 20.51 12.39 5.38
C VAL A 117 19.67 12.24 6.63
N LYS A 118 19.89 13.12 7.62
CA LYS A 118 19.08 13.15 8.86
C LYS A 118 17.67 13.62 8.58
N VAL A 119 16.68 12.90 9.13
CA VAL A 119 15.25 13.22 9.02
C VAL A 119 14.59 13.31 10.40
N GLY A 120 13.30 13.06 10.53
CA GLY A 120 12.63 12.94 11.83
C GLY A 120 12.96 11.62 12.53
N THR A 121 12.41 11.42 13.74
CA THR A 121 12.73 10.25 14.55
C THR A 121 11.91 9.03 14.11
N ARG A 122 12.62 7.93 13.86
CA ARG A 122 12.09 6.66 13.39
C ARG A 122 11.29 6.83 12.08
N PRO A 123 11.98 7.19 10.97
CA PRO A 123 11.34 7.17 9.66
C PRO A 123 10.87 5.75 9.35
N ASP A 124 9.60 5.65 8.95
CA ASP A 124 8.90 4.41 8.64
C ASP A 124 8.55 4.40 7.14
N ALA A 125 7.31 4.65 6.75
CA ALA A 125 6.96 4.77 5.35
C ALA A 125 7.75 5.89 4.65
N ILE A 126 8.03 5.67 3.37
CA ILE A 126 8.73 6.62 2.51
C ILE A 126 8.10 6.61 1.13
N VAL A 127 7.76 7.78 0.60
CA VAL A 127 7.01 7.92 -0.66
C VAL A 127 7.61 9.02 -1.52
N TYR A 128 7.78 8.73 -2.81
CA TYR A 128 8.11 9.74 -3.81
C TYR A 128 6.84 10.39 -4.37
N ASP A 129 6.81 11.72 -4.39
CA ASP A 129 5.79 12.51 -5.06
C ASP A 129 6.34 13.11 -6.36
N PRO A 130 5.95 12.58 -7.55
CA PRO A 130 6.49 13.04 -8.82
C PRO A 130 6.01 14.45 -9.20
N PHE A 131 4.91 14.95 -8.61
CA PHE A 131 4.42 16.30 -8.85
C PHE A 131 5.40 17.36 -8.31
N THR A 132 5.89 17.18 -7.08
CA THR A 132 6.86 18.10 -6.45
C THR A 132 8.30 17.68 -6.62
N LYS A 133 8.54 16.46 -7.13
CA LYS A 133 9.86 15.83 -7.22
C LYS A 133 10.54 15.73 -5.85
N ARG A 134 9.75 15.38 -4.84
CA ARG A 134 10.20 15.24 -3.45
C ARG A 134 9.95 13.84 -2.94
N VAL A 135 10.83 13.38 -2.08
CA VAL A 135 10.65 12.18 -1.28
C VAL A 135 10.21 12.60 0.12
N PHE A 136 9.20 11.94 0.64
CA PHE A 136 8.65 12.18 1.97
C PHE A 136 8.88 10.97 2.85
N THR A 137 9.51 11.16 4.02
CA THR A 137 9.55 10.17 5.08
C THR A 137 8.44 10.45 6.08
N PHE A 138 7.79 9.41 6.56
CA PHE A 138 6.78 9.48 7.60
C PHE A 138 7.38 8.96 8.90
N ASN A 139 7.60 9.88 9.85
CA ASN A 139 8.45 9.63 11.01
C ASN A 139 7.59 9.25 12.22
N ALA A 140 7.52 7.95 12.51
CA ALA A 140 6.56 7.36 13.44
C ALA A 140 6.70 7.85 14.89
N ARG A 141 7.90 8.25 15.32
CA ARG A 141 8.14 8.71 16.70
C ARG A 141 8.14 10.22 16.85
N SER A 142 8.56 10.99 15.84
CA SER A 142 8.48 12.45 15.88
C SER A 142 7.15 13.01 15.39
N HIS A 143 6.24 12.14 14.89
CA HIS A 143 4.89 12.48 14.44
C HIS A 143 4.86 13.54 13.33
N ASP A 144 5.87 13.52 12.49
CA ASP A 144 6.06 14.47 11.39
C ASP A 144 6.35 13.76 10.05
N THR A 145 6.34 14.51 8.98
CA THR A 145 6.92 14.09 7.70
C THR A 145 8.05 15.02 7.33
N THR A 146 9.17 14.45 6.83
CA THR A 146 10.31 15.21 6.31
C THR A 146 10.32 15.11 4.79
N ALA A 147 10.36 16.24 4.11
CA ALA A 147 10.45 16.34 2.66
C ALA A 147 11.91 16.51 2.23
N LEU A 148 12.34 15.72 1.23
CA LEU A 148 13.68 15.79 0.63
C LEU A 148 13.52 16.12 -0.87
N ASP A 149 14.40 16.98 -1.40
CA ASP A 149 14.56 17.17 -2.84
C ASP A 149 15.14 15.89 -3.46
N ALA A 150 14.44 15.26 -4.39
CA ALA A 150 14.84 13.97 -4.95
C ALA A 150 16.12 14.05 -5.80
N ALA A 151 16.35 15.19 -6.46
CA ALA A 151 17.54 15.40 -7.29
C ALA A 151 18.78 15.67 -6.46
N LYS A 152 18.65 16.43 -5.36
CA LYS A 152 19.79 16.85 -4.52
C LYS A 152 20.03 15.91 -3.35
N GLY A 153 18.95 15.29 -2.82
CA GLY A 153 19.01 14.49 -1.61
C GLY A 153 19.07 15.34 -0.34
N GLU A 154 18.58 16.57 -0.38
CA GLU A 154 18.62 17.53 0.72
C GLU A 154 17.24 17.70 1.34
N VAL A 155 17.17 17.89 2.66
CA VAL A 155 15.92 18.22 3.35
C VAL A 155 15.46 19.62 2.93
N VAL A 156 14.21 19.73 2.48
CA VAL A 156 13.58 21.00 2.07
C VAL A 156 12.52 21.49 3.06
N GLY A 157 12.11 20.66 4.01
CA GLY A 157 11.18 21.07 5.07
C GLY A 157 10.53 19.90 5.78
N LYS A 158 9.63 20.22 6.72
CA LYS A 158 8.91 19.28 7.56
C LYS A 158 7.47 19.73 7.74
N ILE A 159 6.57 18.79 8.06
CA ILE A 159 5.19 19.03 8.44
C ILE A 159 4.92 18.25 9.73
N ASP A 160 4.43 18.91 10.77
CA ASP A 160 3.85 18.25 11.93
C ASP A 160 2.53 17.60 11.55
N LEU A 161 2.42 16.29 11.76
CA LEU A 161 1.24 15.50 11.45
C LEU A 161 0.35 15.25 12.68
N GLY A 162 0.82 15.60 13.87
CA GLY A 162 0.03 15.57 15.12
C GLY A 162 -0.38 14.17 15.60
N GLY A 163 0.29 13.12 15.14
CA GLY A 163 0.09 11.72 15.53
C GLY A 163 1.00 10.81 14.75
N LYS A 164 0.98 9.50 15.04
CA LYS A 164 1.86 8.50 14.43
C LYS A 164 1.48 8.26 12.95
N PRO A 165 2.28 8.75 11.98
CA PRO A 165 2.01 8.49 10.58
C PRO A 165 2.38 7.06 10.20
N GLU A 166 1.58 6.49 9.32
CA GLU A 166 1.78 5.19 8.69
C GLU A 166 1.88 5.35 7.16
N PHE A 167 1.20 4.52 6.37
CA PHE A 167 1.24 4.60 4.91
C PHE A 167 0.69 5.93 4.38
N ALA A 168 1.27 6.37 3.26
CA ALA A 168 0.87 7.56 2.54
C ALA A 168 0.71 7.31 1.04
N ALA A 169 -0.10 8.15 0.40
CA ALA A 169 -0.34 8.12 -1.04
C ALA A 169 -0.33 9.54 -1.63
N SER A 170 0.26 9.70 -2.82
CA SER A 170 0.23 10.95 -3.58
C SER A 170 -0.84 10.88 -4.68
N ASP A 171 -1.60 11.97 -4.86
CA ASP A 171 -2.49 12.12 -6.02
C ASP A 171 -1.74 12.58 -7.29
N GLU A 172 -0.44 12.90 -7.15
CA GLU A 172 0.42 13.43 -8.22
C GLU A 172 -0.11 14.73 -8.84
N LYS A 173 -0.97 15.44 -8.11
CA LYS A 173 -1.63 16.71 -8.52
C LYS A 173 -1.60 17.77 -7.43
N GLY A 174 -0.79 17.57 -6.39
CA GLY A 174 -0.57 18.55 -5.32
C GLY A 174 -1.30 18.24 -4.02
N THR A 175 -1.68 16.98 -3.79
CA THR A 175 -2.15 16.51 -2.50
C THR A 175 -1.53 15.15 -2.16
N MET A 176 -0.99 15.03 -0.97
CA MET A 176 -0.64 13.76 -0.36
C MET A 176 -1.58 13.45 0.79
N PHE A 177 -1.83 12.17 0.99
CA PHE A 177 -2.67 11.64 2.06
C PHE A 177 -1.83 10.72 2.92
N VAL A 178 -2.06 10.71 4.23
CA VAL A 178 -1.38 9.84 5.18
C VAL A 178 -2.32 9.39 6.28
N ASN A 179 -2.27 8.10 6.61
CA ASN A 179 -2.94 7.54 7.77
C ASN A 179 -2.21 7.94 9.06
N ILE A 180 -2.98 8.31 10.07
CA ILE A 180 -2.48 8.57 11.42
C ILE A 180 -3.05 7.47 12.34
N GLU A 181 -2.20 6.51 12.68
CA GLU A 181 -2.60 5.26 13.34
C GLU A 181 -3.24 5.49 14.70
N ASP A 182 -2.53 6.16 15.59
CA ASP A 182 -2.90 6.35 16.99
C ASP A 182 -4.15 7.23 17.19
N THR A 183 -4.46 8.10 16.23
CA THR A 183 -5.65 8.95 16.28
C THR A 183 -6.77 8.47 15.37
N SER A 184 -6.57 7.42 14.57
CA SER A 184 -7.52 6.92 13.55
C SER A 184 -8.01 8.03 12.62
N GLU A 185 -7.07 8.79 12.09
CA GLU A 185 -7.32 9.92 11.20
C GLU A 185 -6.64 9.73 9.83
N LEU A 186 -7.18 10.42 8.85
CA LEU A 186 -6.56 10.63 7.56
C LEU A 186 -6.20 12.10 7.42
N VAL A 187 -4.93 12.40 7.13
CA VAL A 187 -4.44 13.76 6.93
C VAL A 187 -4.16 13.98 5.44
N ALA A 188 -4.71 15.05 4.88
CA ALA A 188 -4.37 15.55 3.55
C ALA A 188 -3.47 16.78 3.68
N PHE A 189 -2.36 16.83 2.95
CA PHE A 189 -1.44 17.96 2.96
C PHE A 189 -0.97 18.38 1.57
N ASP A 190 -0.51 19.61 1.45
CA ASP A 190 0.09 20.16 0.24
C ASP A 190 1.60 19.84 0.25
N PRO A 191 2.10 18.97 -0.64
CA PRO A 191 3.50 18.56 -0.64
C PRO A 191 4.46 19.65 -1.14
N GLN A 192 3.97 20.69 -1.80
CA GLN A 192 4.80 21.79 -2.27
C GLN A 192 4.92 22.88 -1.22
N LYS A 193 3.80 23.26 -0.58
CA LYS A 193 3.76 24.31 0.45
C LYS A 193 4.15 23.78 1.83
N LEU A 194 4.14 22.48 2.00
CA LEU A 194 4.42 21.79 3.26
C LEU A 194 3.45 22.22 4.39
N VAL A 195 2.15 22.17 4.10
CA VAL A 195 1.08 22.53 5.05
C VAL A 195 -0.04 21.50 5.02
N VAL A 196 -0.59 21.19 6.20
CA VAL A 196 -1.80 20.35 6.30
C VAL A 196 -2.98 21.13 5.69
N LYS A 197 -3.73 20.46 4.80
CA LYS A 197 -4.95 20.99 4.17
C LYS A 197 -6.20 20.58 4.92
N SER A 198 -6.25 19.32 5.33
CA SER A 198 -7.42 18.74 6.00
C SER A 198 -7.01 17.61 6.92
N ARG A 199 -7.84 17.36 7.93
CA ARG A 199 -7.73 16.23 8.85
C ARG A 199 -9.12 15.66 9.07
N TRP A 200 -9.27 14.36 8.85
CA TRP A 200 -10.56 13.68 8.93
C TRP A 200 -10.49 12.47 9.84
N LYS A 201 -11.41 12.39 10.77
CA LYS A 201 -11.60 11.20 11.59
C LYS A 201 -12.25 10.11 10.76
N MET A 202 -11.64 8.95 10.68
CA MET A 202 -12.21 7.78 10.01
C MET A 202 -13.07 6.98 10.98
N ALA A 203 -14.34 7.39 11.16
CA ALA A 203 -15.26 6.76 12.09
C ALA A 203 -15.43 5.27 11.76
N GLY A 204 -15.16 4.41 12.75
CA GLY A 204 -15.26 2.95 12.60
C GLY A 204 -13.98 2.28 12.08
N CYS A 205 -12.92 3.02 11.77
CA CYS A 205 -11.59 2.49 11.47
C CYS A 205 -10.70 2.61 12.71
N GLU A 206 -10.08 1.54 13.13
CA GLU A 206 -9.13 1.50 14.25
C GLU A 206 -7.73 1.18 13.71
N GLU A 207 -6.73 1.92 14.16
CA GLU A 207 -5.32 1.75 13.78
C GLU A 207 -5.14 1.65 12.24
N PRO A 208 -5.47 2.72 11.46
CA PRO A 208 -5.26 2.71 10.03
C PRO A 208 -3.77 2.64 9.68
N THR A 209 -3.39 1.64 8.90
CA THR A 209 -2.02 1.35 8.47
C THR A 209 -1.84 1.55 6.96
N GLY A 210 -2.08 0.50 6.17
CA GLY A 210 -1.97 0.56 4.72
C GLY A 210 -2.90 1.59 4.07
N LEU A 211 -2.42 2.24 3.00
CA LEU A 211 -3.19 3.23 2.24
C LEU A 211 -2.95 3.08 0.74
N ALA A 212 -4.01 3.00 -0.04
CA ALA A 212 -3.96 3.06 -1.50
C ALA A 212 -4.93 4.12 -2.03
N LEU A 213 -4.71 4.59 -3.26
CA LEU A 213 -5.51 5.64 -3.89
C LEU A 213 -5.91 5.26 -5.32
N ASP A 214 -7.21 5.24 -5.58
CA ASP A 214 -7.73 5.42 -6.93
C ASP A 214 -7.70 6.90 -7.30
N LYS A 215 -6.70 7.29 -8.07
CA LYS A 215 -6.50 8.68 -8.52
C LYS A 215 -7.62 9.16 -9.45
N LYS A 216 -8.28 8.24 -10.18
CA LYS A 216 -9.34 8.57 -11.15
C LYS A 216 -10.64 8.92 -10.46
N ASN A 217 -11.10 8.05 -9.58
CA ASN A 217 -12.38 8.22 -8.88
C ASN A 217 -12.21 8.90 -7.52
N ARG A 218 -10.97 9.25 -7.13
CA ARG A 218 -10.67 9.93 -5.87
C ARG A 218 -11.14 9.14 -4.65
N ARG A 219 -10.76 7.85 -4.61
CA ARG A 219 -11.11 6.95 -3.50
C ARG A 219 -9.84 6.46 -2.81
N LEU A 220 -9.77 6.65 -1.52
CA LEU A 220 -8.71 6.13 -0.66
C LEU A 220 -9.17 4.84 -0.02
N PHE A 221 -8.28 3.87 0.06
CA PHE A 221 -8.48 2.56 0.66
C PHE A 221 -7.55 2.44 1.86
N ALA A 222 -8.05 2.71 3.05
CA ALA A 222 -7.29 2.66 4.30
C ALA A 222 -7.58 1.34 5.05
N GLY A 223 -6.56 0.52 5.22
CA GLY A 223 -6.66 -0.72 5.98
C GLY A 223 -6.65 -0.42 7.49
N CYS A 224 -7.67 -0.85 8.21
CA CYS A 224 -7.83 -0.65 9.65
C CYS A 224 -7.28 -1.89 10.37
N GLY A 225 -5.99 -1.86 10.74
CA GLY A 225 -5.27 -2.98 11.34
C GLY A 225 -5.87 -3.46 12.67
N GLY A 226 -6.47 -2.54 13.44
CA GLY A 226 -7.04 -2.82 14.75
C GLY A 226 -8.40 -3.50 14.75
N ASN A 227 -9.19 -3.45 13.66
CA ASN A 227 -10.56 -3.97 13.67
C ASN A 227 -11.04 -4.66 12.39
N LYS A 228 -10.14 -5.14 11.54
CA LYS A 228 -10.45 -5.99 10.36
C LYS A 228 -11.41 -5.32 9.36
N LYS A 229 -11.24 -4.03 9.12
CA LYS A 229 -12.03 -3.24 8.18
C LYS A 229 -11.13 -2.56 7.17
N MET A 230 -11.68 -2.20 6.03
CA MET A 230 -11.08 -1.23 5.12
C MET A 230 -12.00 -0.02 5.04
N ALA A 231 -11.53 1.14 5.50
CA ALA A 231 -12.25 2.38 5.26
C ALA A 231 -12.02 2.83 3.83
N ILE A 232 -13.10 2.93 3.06
CA ILE A 232 -13.07 3.53 1.71
C ILE A 232 -13.55 4.96 1.84
N VAL A 233 -12.64 5.90 1.54
CA VAL A 233 -12.82 7.32 1.86
C VAL A 233 -12.81 8.15 0.58
N ASP A 234 -13.72 9.11 0.49
CA ASP A 234 -13.70 10.14 -0.54
C ASP A 234 -12.53 11.10 -0.26
N ALA A 235 -11.58 11.19 -1.20
CA ALA A 235 -10.33 11.92 -1.03
C ALA A 235 -10.50 13.45 -1.00
N ASP A 236 -11.65 13.97 -1.40
CA ASP A 236 -11.91 15.42 -1.44
C ASP A 236 -12.64 15.90 -0.18
N SER A 237 -13.50 15.07 0.40
CA SER A 237 -14.31 15.43 1.56
C SER A 237 -13.91 14.71 2.86
N GLY A 238 -13.12 13.64 2.80
CA GLY A 238 -12.80 12.78 3.93
C GLY A 238 -13.96 11.90 4.42
N LYS A 239 -15.06 11.85 3.65
CA LYS A 239 -16.23 11.03 4.02
C LYS A 239 -15.94 9.56 3.81
N VAL A 240 -16.16 8.73 4.84
CA VAL A 240 -16.16 7.28 4.71
C VAL A 240 -17.41 6.85 3.92
N ILE A 241 -17.18 6.18 2.78
CA ILE A 241 -18.23 5.73 1.84
C ILE A 241 -18.65 4.30 2.15
N ALA A 242 -17.68 3.44 2.44
CA ALA A 242 -17.90 2.03 2.74
C ALA A 242 -16.84 1.50 3.71
N MET A 243 -17.17 0.40 4.40
CA MET A 243 -16.27 -0.29 5.33
C MET A 243 -16.40 -1.81 5.23
N PRO A 244 -15.98 -2.43 4.11
CA PRO A 244 -15.98 -3.87 3.99
C PRO A 244 -15.05 -4.54 5.01
N ASP A 245 -15.36 -5.80 5.35
CA ASP A 245 -14.52 -6.64 6.17
C ASP A 245 -13.26 -7.09 5.40
N ILE A 246 -12.12 -7.16 6.09
CA ILE A 246 -10.84 -7.67 5.59
C ILE A 246 -10.20 -8.61 6.62
N GLY A 247 -9.03 -9.18 6.30
CA GLY A 247 -8.26 -10.01 7.22
C GLY A 247 -7.76 -9.27 8.46
N ASP A 248 -7.31 -10.03 9.45
CA ASP A 248 -6.81 -9.53 10.74
C ASP A 248 -5.37 -9.01 10.65
N GLY A 249 -5.11 -7.85 11.23
CA GLY A 249 -3.78 -7.23 11.20
C GLY A 249 -3.37 -6.80 9.79
N CYS A 250 -4.25 -6.05 9.11
CA CYS A 250 -3.94 -5.44 7.82
C CYS A 250 -2.79 -4.44 7.96
N ASP A 251 -1.81 -4.52 7.04
CA ASP A 251 -0.63 -3.67 7.09
C ASP A 251 -0.34 -2.97 5.75
N ALA A 252 -0.71 -3.57 4.61
CA ALA A 252 -0.53 -2.94 3.32
C ALA A 252 -1.78 -3.02 2.44
N ASN A 253 -1.99 -1.96 1.67
CA ASN A 253 -3.05 -1.85 0.68
C ASN A 253 -2.48 -1.48 -0.68
N ALA A 254 -3.11 -1.99 -1.74
CA ALA A 254 -2.81 -1.61 -3.11
C ALA A 254 -4.10 -1.43 -3.91
N PHE A 255 -4.05 -0.65 -4.98
CA PHE A 255 -5.17 -0.49 -5.92
C PHE A 255 -4.71 -0.70 -7.35
N ASP A 256 -5.33 -1.66 -8.03
CA ASP A 256 -5.16 -1.91 -9.45
C ASP A 256 -6.21 -1.12 -10.23
N ALA A 257 -5.78 -0.05 -10.86
CA ALA A 257 -6.67 0.87 -11.57
C ALA A 257 -7.29 0.25 -12.83
N ASP A 258 -6.57 -0.65 -13.51
CA ASP A 258 -7.03 -1.30 -14.73
C ASP A 258 -8.10 -2.35 -14.42
N GLN A 259 -7.93 -3.08 -13.32
CA GLN A 259 -8.86 -4.11 -12.89
C GLN A 259 -9.93 -3.59 -11.93
N LYS A 260 -9.79 -2.37 -11.39
CA LYS A 260 -10.64 -1.76 -10.36
C LYS A 260 -10.74 -2.64 -9.12
N LEU A 261 -9.59 -3.12 -8.66
CA LEU A 261 -9.48 -3.97 -7.49
C LEU A 261 -8.58 -3.33 -6.43
N ALA A 262 -9.10 -3.23 -5.23
CA ALA A 262 -8.30 -2.91 -4.06
C ALA A 262 -7.92 -4.21 -3.33
N PHE A 263 -6.73 -4.23 -2.77
CA PHE A 263 -6.16 -5.36 -2.06
C PHE A 263 -5.77 -4.94 -0.65
N ALA A 264 -6.03 -5.81 0.32
CA ALA A 264 -5.59 -5.66 1.71
C ALA A 264 -4.86 -6.92 2.13
N SER A 265 -3.56 -6.84 2.42
CA SER A 265 -2.80 -7.95 2.98
C SER A 265 -2.82 -7.89 4.51
N ALA A 266 -3.00 -9.03 5.13
CA ALA A 266 -3.23 -9.17 6.56
C ALA A 266 -2.32 -10.22 7.21
N GLY A 267 -2.01 -9.98 8.49
CA GLY A 267 -1.14 -10.85 9.30
C GLY A 267 -1.68 -12.24 9.53
N ASP A 268 -3.01 -12.44 9.39
CA ASP A 268 -3.67 -13.74 9.47
C ASP A 268 -3.43 -14.66 8.26
N GLY A 269 -2.61 -14.24 7.32
CA GLY A 269 -2.27 -15.00 6.11
C GLY A 269 -3.33 -14.90 5.02
N THR A 270 -3.99 -13.76 4.90
CA THR A 270 -4.96 -13.51 3.84
C THR A 270 -4.68 -12.23 3.07
N ILE A 271 -5.14 -12.19 1.81
CA ILE A 271 -5.32 -10.97 1.03
C ILE A 271 -6.79 -10.86 0.67
N THR A 272 -7.46 -9.82 1.16
CA THR A 272 -8.84 -9.53 0.77
C THR A 272 -8.84 -8.70 -0.50
N VAL A 273 -9.60 -9.13 -1.50
CA VAL A 273 -9.77 -8.45 -2.78
C VAL A 273 -11.13 -7.77 -2.80
N ILE A 274 -11.13 -6.45 -2.94
CA ILE A 274 -12.33 -5.63 -2.96
C ILE A 274 -12.48 -5.05 -4.36
N ARG A 275 -13.65 -5.25 -4.97
CA ARG A 275 -13.99 -4.70 -6.27
C ARG A 275 -14.65 -3.35 -6.11
N GLU A 276 -14.20 -2.38 -6.90
CA GLU A 276 -14.91 -1.14 -7.13
C GLU A 276 -15.95 -1.36 -8.24
N ASP A 277 -17.18 -1.70 -7.85
CA ASP A 277 -18.29 -1.91 -8.77
C ASP A 277 -18.70 -0.59 -9.44
N THR A 278 -18.71 0.48 -8.68
CA THR A 278 -18.84 1.90 -9.10
C THR A 278 -18.02 2.75 -8.13
N PRO A 279 -17.76 4.03 -8.41
CA PRO A 279 -17.02 4.89 -7.48
C PRO A 279 -17.61 4.98 -6.07
N ASP A 280 -18.87 4.61 -5.88
CA ASP A 280 -19.57 4.65 -4.59
C ASP A 280 -20.08 3.29 -4.11
N LYS A 281 -19.75 2.21 -4.82
CA LYS A 281 -20.20 0.86 -4.47
C LYS A 281 -19.04 -0.13 -4.57
N PHE A 282 -18.80 -0.84 -3.48
CA PHE A 282 -17.71 -1.78 -3.31
C PHE A 282 -18.21 -3.12 -2.79
N SER A 283 -17.57 -4.19 -3.21
CA SER A 283 -17.89 -5.55 -2.77
C SER A 283 -16.62 -6.36 -2.52
N VAL A 284 -16.63 -7.20 -1.49
CA VAL A 284 -15.58 -8.21 -1.31
C VAL A 284 -15.74 -9.24 -2.41
N ALA A 285 -14.77 -9.32 -3.30
CA ALA A 285 -14.80 -10.20 -4.47
C ALA A 285 -14.27 -11.60 -4.14
N GLU A 286 -13.21 -11.68 -3.34
CA GLU A 286 -12.63 -12.93 -2.83
C GLU A 286 -11.67 -12.66 -1.67
N THR A 287 -11.32 -13.73 -0.95
CA THR A 287 -10.25 -13.75 0.03
C THR A 287 -9.24 -14.81 -0.39
N VAL A 288 -8.02 -14.38 -0.65
CA VAL A 288 -6.89 -15.22 -1.08
C VAL A 288 -6.13 -15.69 0.14
N LYS A 289 -5.92 -17.01 0.27
CA LYS A 289 -5.08 -17.56 1.33
C LYS A 289 -3.60 -17.43 0.94
N THR A 290 -2.81 -16.84 1.83
CA THR A 290 -1.35 -16.73 1.76
C THR A 290 -0.71 -17.54 2.91
N GLN A 291 0.28 -16.98 3.59
CA GLN A 291 0.89 -17.55 4.79
C GLN A 291 0.78 -16.57 5.94
N ASP A 292 0.76 -17.06 7.15
CA ASP A 292 0.73 -16.23 8.36
C ASP A 292 1.88 -15.22 8.33
N HIS A 293 1.60 -14.02 8.82
CA HIS A 293 2.52 -12.86 8.83
C HIS A 293 2.88 -12.29 7.44
N ALA A 294 2.26 -12.73 6.34
CA ALA A 294 2.41 -12.14 5.01
C ALA A 294 1.58 -10.85 4.89
N ARG A 295 1.89 -9.85 5.70
CA ARG A 295 1.08 -8.65 5.90
C ARG A 295 1.47 -7.46 5.02
N THR A 296 2.75 -7.32 4.65
CA THR A 296 3.21 -6.29 3.72
C THR A 296 3.10 -6.76 2.28
N MET A 297 2.81 -5.85 1.36
CA MET A 297 2.50 -6.21 -0.02
C MET A 297 2.86 -5.07 -0.98
N ALA A 298 3.23 -5.43 -2.21
CA ALA A 298 3.33 -4.51 -3.33
C ALA A 298 2.64 -5.08 -4.57
N LEU A 299 2.11 -4.22 -5.42
CA LEU A 299 1.47 -4.54 -6.70
C LEU A 299 2.37 -4.11 -7.85
N ASP A 300 2.60 -5.00 -8.83
CA ASP A 300 3.07 -4.60 -10.14
C ASP A 300 1.86 -4.30 -11.05
N PRO A 301 1.63 -3.04 -11.44
CA PRO A 301 0.49 -2.69 -12.27
C PRO A 301 0.60 -3.20 -13.72
N LYS A 302 1.80 -3.63 -14.17
CA LYS A 302 2.01 -4.17 -15.53
C LYS A 302 1.58 -5.62 -15.63
N THR A 303 1.89 -6.43 -14.62
CA THR A 303 1.56 -7.86 -14.58
C THR A 303 0.30 -8.16 -13.80
N HIS A 304 -0.18 -7.19 -13.00
CA HIS A 304 -1.26 -7.35 -12.02
C HIS A 304 -0.95 -8.41 -10.94
N GLU A 305 0.33 -8.71 -10.73
CA GLU A 305 0.79 -9.59 -9.68
C GLU A 305 1.07 -8.83 -8.39
N LEU A 306 0.77 -9.47 -7.27
CA LEU A 306 1.08 -8.97 -5.94
C LEU A 306 2.26 -9.74 -5.40
N PHE A 307 3.14 -9.05 -4.71
CA PHE A 307 4.27 -9.63 -4.00
C PHE A 307 4.07 -9.40 -2.51
N THR A 308 4.07 -10.46 -1.72
CA THR A 308 4.06 -10.40 -0.27
C THR A 308 5.16 -11.27 0.30
N VAL A 309 5.62 -10.98 1.49
CA VAL A 309 6.76 -11.64 2.11
C VAL A 309 6.43 -12.14 3.50
N THR A 310 7.03 -13.25 3.86
CA THR A 310 6.90 -13.82 5.19
C THR A 310 8.07 -14.76 5.51
N ALA A 311 8.16 -15.15 6.77
CA ALA A 311 9.01 -16.24 7.24
C ALA A 311 8.27 -16.99 8.34
N LYS A 312 8.79 -18.13 8.76
CA LYS A 312 8.27 -18.83 9.92
C LYS A 312 8.62 -18.03 11.19
N VAL A 313 7.59 -17.64 11.92
CA VAL A 313 7.72 -16.92 13.18
C VAL A 313 7.56 -17.91 14.33
N LEU A 314 8.58 -17.99 15.17
CA LEU A 314 8.63 -18.80 16.37
C LEU A 314 7.94 -18.08 17.54
N PRO A 315 7.68 -18.77 18.68
CA PRO A 315 7.29 -18.11 19.92
C PRO A 315 8.22 -16.93 20.23
N GLU A 316 7.71 -15.91 20.95
CA GLU A 316 8.42 -14.65 21.24
C GLU A 316 8.71 -13.78 20.01
N ARG A 317 7.98 -13.98 18.90
CA ARG A 317 8.12 -13.23 17.65
C ARG A 317 9.52 -13.30 17.01
N LYS A 318 10.27 -14.34 17.27
CA LYS A 318 11.55 -14.60 16.62
C LYS A 318 11.34 -15.20 15.24
N VAL A 319 12.06 -14.69 14.26
CA VAL A 319 12.05 -15.24 12.90
C VAL A 319 12.98 -16.45 12.86
N GLU A 320 12.47 -17.60 12.37
CA GLU A 320 13.30 -18.78 12.13
C GLU A 320 14.24 -18.52 10.96
N PRO A 321 15.57 -18.68 11.14
CA PRO A 321 16.54 -18.47 10.07
C PRO A 321 16.22 -19.30 8.82
N ASP A 322 16.59 -18.76 7.65
CA ASP A 322 16.47 -19.43 6.34
C ASP A 322 15.06 -19.82 5.89
N THR A 323 14.02 -19.30 6.56
CA THR A 323 12.62 -19.57 6.20
C THR A 323 11.95 -18.45 5.42
N PHE A 324 12.66 -17.33 5.16
CA PHE A 324 12.09 -16.18 4.48
C PHE A 324 11.76 -16.47 3.02
N VAL A 325 10.54 -16.07 2.60
CA VAL A 325 10.02 -16.32 1.27
C VAL A 325 9.33 -15.07 0.71
N VAL A 326 9.31 -14.97 -0.61
CA VAL A 326 8.40 -14.12 -1.36
C VAL A 326 7.30 -14.98 -1.93
N LEU A 327 6.05 -14.59 -1.70
CA LEU A 327 4.87 -15.18 -2.32
C LEU A 327 4.43 -14.28 -3.45
N VAL A 328 4.32 -14.82 -4.64
CA VAL A 328 3.74 -14.14 -5.80
C VAL A 328 2.29 -14.56 -5.92
N VAL A 329 1.40 -13.59 -5.84
CA VAL A 329 -0.04 -13.78 -5.90
C VAL A 329 -0.56 -13.20 -7.21
N GLY A 330 -1.20 -14.04 -8.00
CA GLY A 330 -1.69 -13.67 -9.33
C GLY A 330 -2.84 -14.57 -9.78
N LYS A 331 -3.35 -14.31 -10.97
CA LYS A 331 -4.37 -15.16 -11.60
C LYS A 331 -3.71 -16.37 -12.27
N SER A 332 -4.38 -17.51 -12.24
CA SER A 332 -3.94 -18.65 -13.08
C SER A 332 -4.04 -18.28 -14.56
N LYS A 333 -2.98 -18.53 -15.28
CA LYS A 333 -3.02 -18.49 -16.75
C LYS A 333 -3.87 -19.65 -17.28
#